data_c0252780d462888069750eca3cc18980
#
_entry.id   c0252780d462888069750eca3cc18980
#
_cell.length_a   1.000
_cell.length_b   1.000
_cell.length_c   1.000
_cell.angle_alpha   90.00
_cell.angle_beta   90.00
_cell.angle_gamma   90.00
#
_symmetry.space_group_name_H-M   'P 1'
#
loop_
_entity.id
_entity.type
_entity.pdbx_description
1 polymer ?
#
loop_
_entity_poly.entity_id
_entity_poly.type
_entity_poly.pdbx_seq_one_letter_code
_entity_poly.pdbx_strand_id
1 'polypeptide(L)'
;MQFQVRRAFSASKLPRFILSVCLTILQFSTIAGTSNPQHSDQSKLNDAINDHSFIENKGQMVDMNGKATPFVLFKVSSAGFDLFITTQGLTYVFSEINRQPQTANSTSPEESQYDELIHWARVDIELLGAVILKENIRTEDPTSSKRHFFSNNHAAPINDVKGYATITLLNIYEGIDWVFHPAGSDGYKYDFIVHPGADPHQIQLLYKSAQGLEIDDRGKIKIAPGLGTLVEDAPVCYLQGNDDKIPASFVKTGFKVDSTETIVSFSLENYDAGATLIIDPQLT
;
A
#
# COMPACT_ATOMS: atom_id res chain seq x y z
N MET A 1 -14.51 -9.94 4.61
CA MET A 1 -15.76 -10.03 3.85
C MET A 1 -15.38 -10.22 2.39
N GLN A 2 -15.56 -11.43 1.85
CA GLN A 2 -15.27 -11.71 0.44
C GLN A 2 -16.46 -11.24 -0.39
N PHE A 3 -16.21 -10.35 -1.33
CA PHE A 3 -17.22 -9.96 -2.32
C PHE A 3 -16.84 -10.55 -3.68
N GLN A 4 -17.75 -11.32 -4.25
CA GLN A 4 -17.64 -11.77 -5.63
C GLN A 4 -18.34 -10.75 -6.53
N VAL A 5 -17.62 -10.17 -7.46
CA VAL A 5 -18.20 -9.32 -8.50
C VAL A 5 -18.10 -10.08 -9.82
N ARG A 6 -19.22 -10.65 -10.27
CA ARG A 6 -19.34 -11.16 -11.64
C ARG A 6 -19.63 -9.99 -12.57
N ARG A 7 -18.79 -9.76 -13.54
CA ARG A 7 -19.10 -8.88 -14.67
C ARG A 7 -18.82 -9.63 -15.96
N ALA A 8 -19.88 -9.84 -16.75
CA ALA A 8 -19.76 -10.18 -18.15
C ALA A 8 -19.55 -8.87 -18.91
N PHE A 9 -18.49 -8.79 -19.71
CA PHE A 9 -18.19 -7.60 -20.50
C PHE A 9 -18.54 -7.86 -21.98
N SER A 10 -19.51 -7.11 -22.49
CA SER A 10 -19.65 -6.89 -23.93
C SER A 10 -18.67 -5.79 -24.36
N ALA A 11 -17.97 -5.98 -25.46
CA ALA A 11 -16.87 -5.11 -25.92
C ALA A 11 -17.23 -3.63 -26.15
N SER A 12 -18.50 -3.25 -26.09
CA SER A 12 -18.99 -1.91 -26.43
C SER A 12 -19.15 -0.96 -25.21
N LYS A 13 -19.05 -1.44 -23.94
CA LYS A 13 -19.21 -0.59 -22.74
C LYS A 13 -18.41 -1.09 -21.55
N LEU A 14 -17.09 -1.09 -21.67
CA LEU A 14 -16.21 -1.27 -20.51
C LEU A 14 -16.17 0.02 -19.67
N PRO A 15 -16.56 -0.02 -18.40
CA PRO A 15 -16.00 0.94 -17.47
C PRO A 15 -14.55 0.51 -17.20
N ARG A 16 -13.61 1.15 -17.89
CA ARG A 16 -12.14 0.93 -17.81
C ARG A 16 -11.52 1.09 -16.42
N PHE A 17 -12.34 1.09 -15.37
CA PHE A 17 -11.97 1.56 -14.03
C PHE A 17 -11.43 0.53 -13.06
N ILE A 18 -11.71 -0.75 -13.28
CA ILE A 18 -11.11 -1.81 -12.44
C ILE A 18 -9.66 -2.06 -12.86
N LEU A 19 -9.32 -1.76 -14.12
CA LEU A 19 -7.98 -1.98 -14.67
C LEU A 19 -6.97 -0.92 -14.26
N SER A 20 -7.39 0.27 -13.83
CA SER A 20 -6.46 1.35 -13.46
C SER A 20 -5.79 1.16 -12.10
N VAL A 21 -6.31 0.26 -11.28
CA VAL A 21 -5.71 -0.05 -9.97
C VAL A 21 -4.75 -1.25 -10.07
N CYS A 22 -4.94 -2.16 -11.05
CA CYS A 22 -4.16 -3.38 -11.16
C CYS A 22 -3.33 -3.57 -12.43
N LEU A 23 -3.52 -2.76 -13.48
CA LEU A 23 -2.81 -3.03 -14.74
C LEU A 23 -2.50 -1.74 -15.50
N THR A 24 -1.33 -1.17 -15.28
CA THR A 24 -0.65 -0.35 -16.27
C THR A 24 -0.07 -1.28 -17.33
N ILE A 25 -0.92 -1.84 -18.20
CA ILE A 25 -0.42 -2.47 -19.43
C ILE A 25 -0.06 -1.34 -20.39
N LEU A 26 1.23 -1.19 -20.66
CA LEU A 26 1.73 -0.38 -21.77
C LEU A 26 1.10 -0.87 -23.07
N GLN A 27 0.26 -0.05 -23.69
CA GLN A 27 -0.07 -0.25 -25.10
C GLN A 27 1.10 0.30 -25.92
N PHE A 28 1.92 -0.58 -26.45
CA PHE A 28 2.88 -0.25 -27.47
C PHE A 28 2.17 -0.16 -28.82
N SER A 29 2.17 1.03 -29.41
CA SER A 29 1.90 1.21 -30.84
C SER A 29 3.12 0.68 -31.58
N THR A 30 2.96 -0.40 -32.35
CA THR A 30 3.98 -0.94 -33.23
C THR A 30 4.23 0.02 -34.37
N ILE A 31 5.32 0.79 -34.29
CA ILE A 31 5.97 1.39 -35.46
C ILE A 31 7.00 0.37 -35.93
N ALA A 32 6.77 -0.22 -37.10
CA ALA A 32 7.71 -1.10 -37.76
C ALA A 32 8.92 -0.29 -38.23
N GLY A 33 9.98 -0.28 -37.43
CA GLY A 33 11.30 0.19 -37.79
C GLY A 33 12.29 -0.90 -37.45
N THR A 34 12.91 -1.50 -38.46
CA THR A 34 13.97 -2.48 -38.33
C THR A 34 15.23 -1.83 -37.76
N SER A 35 15.41 -1.95 -36.45
CA SER A 35 16.74 -1.77 -35.82
C SER A 35 16.80 -2.71 -34.62
N ASN A 36 17.89 -3.49 -34.57
CA ASN A 36 18.23 -4.46 -33.54
C ASN A 36 18.16 -3.82 -32.16
N PRO A 37 17.32 -4.25 -31.20
CA PRO A 37 17.32 -3.66 -29.87
C PRO A 37 18.57 -4.11 -29.12
N GLN A 38 19.42 -3.15 -28.79
CA GLN A 38 20.55 -3.37 -27.90
C GLN A 38 20.03 -3.67 -26.47
N HIS A 39 20.81 -4.46 -25.76
CA HIS A 39 20.58 -4.99 -24.40
C HIS A 39 20.23 -3.95 -23.31
N SER A 40 20.19 -2.66 -23.62
CA SER A 40 19.92 -1.55 -22.71
C SER A 40 18.44 -1.30 -22.42
N ASP A 41 17.51 -1.85 -23.20
CA ASP A 41 16.08 -1.56 -23.03
C ASP A 41 15.39 -2.55 -22.08
N GLN A 42 15.94 -3.74 -21.90
CA GLN A 42 15.40 -4.71 -20.94
C GLN A 42 15.67 -4.33 -19.48
N SER A 43 16.80 -3.70 -19.18
CA SER A 43 17.09 -3.21 -17.83
C SER A 43 16.12 -2.10 -17.43
N LYS A 44 15.86 -1.15 -18.34
CA LYS A 44 14.88 -0.06 -18.10
C LYS A 44 13.44 -0.54 -17.97
N LEU A 45 13.10 -1.63 -18.67
CA LEU A 45 11.78 -2.25 -18.54
C LEU A 45 11.64 -2.97 -17.19
N ASN A 46 12.69 -3.67 -16.76
CA ASN A 46 12.74 -4.31 -15.46
C ASN A 46 12.74 -3.28 -14.31
N ASP A 47 13.45 -2.17 -14.45
CA ASP A 47 13.44 -1.06 -13.49
C ASP A 47 12.03 -0.39 -13.39
N ALA A 48 11.29 -0.34 -14.50
CA ALA A 48 9.93 0.18 -14.51
C ALA A 48 8.90 -0.79 -13.92
N ILE A 49 9.17 -2.10 -13.95
CA ILE A 49 8.32 -3.16 -13.37
C ILE A 49 8.60 -3.30 -11.86
N ASN A 50 9.83 -3.08 -11.43
CA ASN A 50 10.27 -3.17 -10.04
C ASN A 50 10.34 -1.81 -9.32
N ASP A 51 9.63 -0.79 -9.82
CA ASP A 51 9.59 0.53 -9.21
C ASP A 51 8.69 0.48 -7.95
N HIS A 52 9.30 0.08 -6.82
CA HIS A 52 8.67 0.09 -5.49
C HIS A 52 8.53 1.50 -4.90
N SER A 53 8.39 2.51 -5.74
CA SER A 53 8.23 3.89 -5.29
C SER A 53 6.82 4.17 -4.77
N PHE A 54 6.75 5.07 -3.81
CA PHE A 54 5.49 5.61 -3.29
C PHE A 54 4.95 6.66 -4.27
N ILE A 55 3.90 6.31 -5.02
CA ILE A 55 3.29 7.16 -6.03
C ILE A 55 2.36 8.16 -5.37
N GLU A 56 2.62 9.46 -5.55
CA GLU A 56 1.75 10.52 -5.02
C GLU A 56 0.34 10.49 -5.65
N ASN A 57 -0.66 10.89 -4.87
CA ASN A 57 -2.02 11.08 -5.37
C ASN A 57 -2.27 12.54 -5.74
N LYS A 58 -2.27 12.84 -7.03
CA LYS A 58 -2.67 14.13 -7.60
C LYS A 58 -4.14 14.17 -8.07
N GLY A 59 -4.95 13.17 -7.65
CA GLY A 59 -6.34 13.02 -8.04
C GLY A 59 -6.60 11.84 -8.99
N GLN A 60 -5.56 11.11 -9.41
CA GLN A 60 -5.71 9.91 -10.27
C GLN A 60 -6.30 8.71 -9.54
N MET A 61 -6.28 8.70 -8.21
CA MET A 61 -6.81 7.61 -7.43
C MET A 61 -8.30 7.82 -7.17
N VAL A 62 -9.09 6.82 -7.55
CA VAL A 62 -10.54 6.83 -7.42
C VAL A 62 -11.03 5.54 -6.77
N ASP A 63 -12.19 5.58 -6.14
CA ASP A 63 -12.87 4.40 -5.60
C ASP A 63 -13.50 3.55 -6.74
N MET A 64 -14.13 2.44 -6.36
CA MET A 64 -14.79 1.52 -7.30
C MET A 64 -15.93 2.15 -8.11
N ASN A 65 -16.44 3.30 -7.69
CA ASN A 65 -17.48 4.05 -8.36
C ASN A 65 -16.92 5.19 -9.22
N GLY A 66 -15.59 5.32 -9.29
CA GLY A 66 -14.91 6.40 -10.01
C GLY A 66 -14.88 7.73 -9.25
N LYS A 67 -15.22 7.74 -7.96
CA LYS A 67 -15.17 8.94 -7.12
C LYS A 67 -13.74 9.16 -6.63
N ALA A 68 -13.25 10.41 -6.71
CA ALA A 68 -11.95 10.78 -6.21
C ALA A 68 -11.77 10.44 -4.72
N THR A 69 -10.56 9.97 -4.37
CA THR A 69 -10.19 9.57 -3.01
C THR A 69 -9.10 10.52 -2.45
N PRO A 70 -9.43 11.77 -2.10
CA PRO A 70 -8.46 12.78 -1.67
C PRO A 70 -7.80 12.46 -0.32
N PHE A 71 -8.36 11.51 0.43
CA PHE A 71 -7.78 10.99 1.68
C PHE A 71 -6.63 10.02 1.43
N VAL A 72 -6.49 9.45 0.24
CA VAL A 72 -5.31 8.69 -0.16
C VAL A 72 -4.21 9.66 -0.51
N LEU A 73 -3.04 9.50 0.11
CA LEU A 73 -1.86 10.34 -0.07
C LEU A 73 -0.89 9.72 -1.08
N PHE A 74 -0.55 8.46 -0.87
CA PHE A 74 0.36 7.69 -1.71
C PHE A 74 -0.13 6.27 -1.92
N LYS A 75 0.38 5.65 -2.99
CA LYS A 75 0.20 4.23 -3.29
C LYS A 75 1.55 3.60 -3.61
N VAL A 76 1.75 2.39 -3.11
CA VAL A 76 2.80 1.49 -3.60
C VAL A 76 2.18 0.15 -3.96
N SER A 77 2.67 -0.45 -5.04
CA SER A 77 2.21 -1.77 -5.49
C SER A 77 3.31 -2.79 -5.28
N SER A 78 2.96 -3.95 -4.80
CA SER A 78 3.82 -5.11 -4.65
C SER A 78 3.17 -6.33 -5.31
N ALA A 79 3.91 -7.44 -5.39
CA ALA A 79 3.35 -8.68 -5.91
C ALA A 79 2.22 -9.19 -5.00
N GLY A 80 0.97 -9.12 -5.49
CA GLY A 80 -0.20 -9.65 -4.80
C GLY A 80 -1.00 -8.65 -3.96
N PHE A 81 -0.49 -7.44 -3.71
CA PHE A 81 -1.26 -6.41 -3.02
C PHE A 81 -0.85 -4.98 -3.39
N ASP A 82 -1.77 -4.06 -3.16
CA ASP A 82 -1.56 -2.61 -3.18
C ASP A 82 -1.61 -2.07 -1.76
N LEU A 83 -0.66 -1.21 -1.39
CA LEU A 83 -0.70 -0.43 -0.16
C LEU A 83 -1.05 1.02 -0.48
N PHE A 84 -1.98 1.56 0.27
CA PHE A 84 -2.36 2.96 0.25
C PHE A 84 -2.01 3.60 1.60
N ILE A 85 -1.22 4.67 1.56
CA ILE A 85 -0.98 5.55 2.71
C ILE A 85 -2.07 6.61 2.67
N THR A 86 -2.82 6.73 3.75
CA THR A 86 -4.00 7.60 3.84
C THR A 86 -3.88 8.62 4.97
N THR A 87 -4.80 9.55 5.03
CA THR A 87 -4.89 10.51 6.15
C THR A 87 -5.33 9.87 7.48
N GLN A 88 -5.63 8.57 7.50
CA GLN A 88 -6.02 7.83 8.70
C GLN A 88 -5.04 6.73 9.07
N GLY A 89 -4.16 6.33 8.15
CA GLY A 89 -3.23 5.22 8.33
C GLY A 89 -2.99 4.47 7.03
N LEU A 90 -3.00 3.14 7.05
CA LEU A 90 -2.72 2.26 5.92
C LEU A 90 -3.95 1.50 5.47
N THR A 91 -4.03 1.24 4.17
CA THR A 91 -5.00 0.30 3.59
C THR A 91 -4.27 -0.65 2.66
N TYR A 92 -4.34 -1.95 2.96
CA TYR A 92 -3.87 -3.03 2.09
C TYR A 92 -5.04 -3.58 1.29
N VAL A 93 -4.84 -3.73 -0.01
CA VAL A 93 -5.82 -4.36 -0.91
C VAL A 93 -5.13 -5.51 -1.62
N PHE A 94 -5.54 -6.72 -1.30
CA PHE A 94 -5.13 -7.96 -1.96
C PHE A 94 -6.09 -8.22 -3.10
N SER A 95 -5.59 -8.63 -4.27
CA SER A 95 -6.43 -8.95 -5.41
C SER A 95 -5.90 -10.14 -6.20
N GLU A 96 -6.82 -10.97 -6.70
CA GLU A 96 -6.57 -12.09 -7.56
C GLU A 96 -7.54 -12.04 -8.74
N ILE A 97 -7.01 -12.20 -9.96
CA ILE A 97 -7.80 -12.24 -11.19
C ILE A 97 -7.88 -13.68 -11.66
N ASN A 98 -9.08 -14.26 -11.60
CA ASN A 98 -9.36 -15.57 -12.12
C ASN A 98 -10.04 -15.46 -13.50
N ARG A 99 -9.41 -16.06 -14.53
CA ARG A 99 -9.96 -16.12 -15.87
C ARG A 99 -10.69 -17.44 -16.07
N GLN A 100 -11.99 -17.38 -16.35
CA GLN A 100 -12.80 -18.55 -16.66
C GLN A 100 -13.17 -18.54 -18.14
N PRO A 101 -13.06 -19.67 -18.88
CA PRO A 101 -13.55 -19.75 -20.24
C PRO A 101 -15.03 -19.40 -20.27
N GLN A 102 -15.43 -18.52 -21.19
CA GLN A 102 -16.86 -18.28 -21.42
C GLN A 102 -17.54 -19.56 -21.88
N THR A 103 -18.65 -19.92 -21.26
CA THR A 103 -19.55 -20.97 -21.77
C THR A 103 -20.12 -20.49 -23.11
N ALA A 104 -19.85 -21.28 -24.15
CA ALA A 104 -20.07 -21.00 -25.57
C ALA A 104 -21.51 -20.56 -25.88
N ASN A 105 -21.78 -19.25 -25.81
CA ASN A 105 -22.97 -18.61 -26.39
C ASN A 105 -22.66 -17.25 -27.04
N SER A 106 -21.38 -16.89 -27.22
CA SER A 106 -21.02 -15.68 -27.96
C SER A 106 -20.95 -15.96 -29.46
N THR A 107 -21.78 -15.27 -30.22
CA THR A 107 -21.89 -15.38 -31.69
C THR A 107 -20.90 -14.47 -32.43
N SER A 108 -19.93 -13.85 -31.73
CA SER A 108 -18.93 -12.94 -32.32
C SER A 108 -17.51 -13.44 -32.09
N PRO A 109 -16.69 -13.55 -33.15
CA PRO A 109 -15.27 -13.99 -33.01
C PRO A 109 -14.33 -13.00 -32.34
N GLU A 110 -14.76 -11.76 -32.08
CA GLU A 110 -13.94 -10.67 -31.51
C GLU A 110 -14.19 -10.43 -30.01
N GLU A 111 -15.13 -11.15 -29.39
CA GLU A 111 -15.37 -11.05 -27.96
C GLU A 111 -14.34 -11.89 -27.18
N SER A 112 -13.79 -11.32 -26.13
CA SER A 112 -12.88 -12.00 -25.18
C SER A 112 -13.48 -13.34 -24.74
N GLN A 113 -12.78 -14.45 -25.02
CA GLN A 113 -13.22 -15.82 -24.70
C GLN A 113 -13.20 -16.13 -23.20
N TYR A 114 -12.96 -15.15 -22.34
CA TYR A 114 -12.81 -15.34 -20.89
C TYR A 114 -13.60 -14.28 -20.12
N ASP A 115 -14.28 -14.75 -19.08
CA ASP A 115 -14.82 -13.90 -18.03
C ASP A 115 -13.73 -13.68 -16.97
N GLU A 116 -13.47 -12.44 -16.62
CA GLU A 116 -12.54 -12.09 -15.54
C GLU A 116 -13.33 -11.93 -14.23
N LEU A 117 -13.01 -12.78 -13.26
CA LEU A 117 -13.53 -12.70 -11.92
C LEU A 117 -12.45 -12.15 -11.01
N ILE A 118 -12.69 -10.98 -10.44
CA ILE A 118 -11.76 -10.34 -9.51
C ILE A 118 -12.19 -10.66 -8.08
N HIS A 119 -11.34 -11.39 -7.35
CA HIS A 119 -11.44 -11.55 -5.91
C HIS A 119 -10.56 -10.50 -5.24
N TRP A 120 -11.06 -9.89 -4.19
CA TRP A 120 -10.27 -8.94 -3.42
C TRP A 120 -10.57 -9.02 -1.93
N ALA A 121 -9.58 -8.66 -1.13
CA ALA A 121 -9.68 -8.55 0.31
C ALA A 121 -8.96 -7.29 0.79
N ARG A 122 -9.39 -6.75 1.94
CA ARG A 122 -8.87 -5.48 2.46
C ARG A 122 -8.54 -5.61 3.94
N VAL A 123 -7.44 -4.97 4.32
CA VAL A 123 -7.05 -4.74 5.71
C VAL A 123 -6.79 -3.24 5.87
N ASP A 124 -7.41 -2.63 6.86
CA ASP A 124 -7.13 -1.25 7.25
C ASP A 124 -6.39 -1.23 8.59
N ILE A 125 -5.41 -0.36 8.71
CA ILE A 125 -4.67 -0.07 9.94
C ILE A 125 -4.82 1.43 10.18
N GLU A 126 -5.69 1.81 11.11
CA GLU A 126 -5.90 3.21 11.47
C GLU A 126 -5.04 3.60 12.67
N LEU A 127 -4.40 4.75 12.60
CA LEU A 127 -3.67 5.36 13.72
C LEU A 127 -4.65 6.18 14.58
N LEU A 128 -5.02 5.64 15.73
CA LEU A 128 -6.01 6.30 16.60
C LEU A 128 -5.43 7.58 17.21
N GLY A 129 -6.13 8.70 17.00
CA GLY A 129 -5.71 10.00 17.53
C GLY A 129 -4.60 10.69 16.73
N ALA A 130 -4.06 10.05 15.68
CA ALA A 130 -3.09 10.69 14.80
C ALA A 130 -3.71 11.81 13.96
N VAL A 131 -2.91 12.82 13.66
CA VAL A 131 -3.27 13.94 12.78
C VAL A 131 -2.30 13.96 11.60
N ILE A 132 -2.74 13.45 10.46
CA ILE A 132 -1.93 13.39 9.23
C ILE A 132 -2.36 14.53 8.30
N LEU A 133 -1.51 15.54 8.17
CA LEU A 133 -1.74 16.73 7.34
C LEU A 133 -0.86 16.71 6.10
N LYS A 134 -1.42 17.11 4.95
CA LYS A 134 -0.67 17.13 3.68
C LYS A 134 0.53 18.09 3.71
N GLU A 135 0.41 19.20 4.40
CA GLU A 135 1.47 20.19 4.58
C GLU A 135 2.65 19.68 5.42
N ASN A 136 2.43 18.63 6.21
CA ASN A 136 3.45 17.99 7.05
C ASN A 136 4.11 16.78 6.38
N ILE A 137 3.92 16.60 5.07
CA ILE A 137 4.54 15.50 4.32
C ILE A 137 5.86 15.96 3.72
N ARG A 138 6.91 15.19 3.97
CA ARG A 138 8.20 15.31 3.27
C ARG A 138 8.40 14.09 2.39
N THR A 139 8.96 14.32 1.21
CA THR A 139 9.27 13.27 0.23
C THR A 139 10.71 13.40 -0.20
N GLU A 140 11.42 12.28 -0.30
CA GLU A 140 12.83 12.24 -0.66
C GLU A 140 13.05 11.26 -1.81
N ASP A 141 14.17 11.42 -2.50
CA ASP A 141 14.61 10.59 -3.60
C ASP A 141 13.51 10.35 -4.66
N PRO A 142 13.09 11.42 -5.36
CA PRO A 142 12.08 11.29 -6.40
C PRO A 142 12.60 10.39 -7.52
N THR A 143 11.75 9.48 -8.00
CA THR A 143 12.09 8.63 -9.14
C THR A 143 12.29 9.47 -10.40
N SER A 144 13.19 9.03 -11.29
CA SER A 144 13.44 9.68 -12.59
C SER A 144 12.25 9.54 -13.55
N SER A 145 11.43 8.50 -13.37
CA SER A 145 10.26 8.22 -14.20
C SER A 145 9.08 9.10 -13.77
N LYS A 146 8.42 9.71 -14.76
CA LYS A 146 7.18 10.45 -14.57
C LYS A 146 6.01 9.63 -15.10
N ARG A 147 4.91 9.60 -14.37
CA ARG A 147 3.69 8.91 -14.77
C ARG A 147 2.63 9.89 -15.21
N HIS A 148 1.91 9.50 -16.26
CA HIS A 148 0.81 10.27 -16.82
C HIS A 148 -0.46 9.40 -16.80
N PHE A 149 -1.54 9.93 -16.26
CA PHE A 149 -2.80 9.22 -16.14
C PHE A 149 -3.84 9.86 -17.05
N PHE A 150 -4.39 9.04 -17.94
CA PHE A 150 -5.45 9.41 -18.87
C PHE A 150 -6.70 8.64 -18.47
N SER A 151 -7.77 9.34 -18.17
CA SER A 151 -9.03 8.73 -17.79
C SER A 151 -10.19 9.53 -18.36
N ASN A 152 -11.22 8.82 -18.82
CA ASN A 152 -12.46 9.46 -19.29
C ASN A 152 -13.22 10.19 -18.17
N ASN A 153 -12.85 9.99 -16.91
CA ASN A 153 -13.47 10.62 -15.74
C ASN A 153 -12.79 11.94 -15.34
N HIS A 154 -11.67 12.28 -15.96
CA HIS A 154 -10.98 13.53 -15.71
C HIS A 154 -11.12 14.46 -16.91
N ALA A 155 -11.46 15.71 -16.66
CA ALA A 155 -11.58 16.74 -17.72
C ALA A 155 -10.23 17.01 -18.42
N ALA A 156 -9.10 16.67 -17.78
CA ALA A 156 -7.76 16.78 -18.34
C ALA A 156 -6.88 15.63 -17.83
N PRO A 157 -5.82 15.26 -18.57
CA PRO A 157 -4.82 14.31 -18.11
C PRO A 157 -4.16 14.78 -16.82
N ILE A 158 -3.88 13.85 -15.90
CA ILE A 158 -3.06 14.10 -14.72
C ILE A 158 -1.62 13.76 -15.08
N ASN A 159 -0.80 14.79 -15.22
CA ASN A 159 0.57 14.67 -15.70
C ASN A 159 1.59 14.81 -14.57
N ASP A 160 2.82 14.34 -14.85
CA ASP A 160 3.98 14.51 -13.97
C ASP A 160 3.75 13.98 -12.54
N VAL A 161 3.02 12.87 -12.39
CA VAL A 161 2.88 12.18 -11.11
C VAL A 161 4.21 11.52 -10.77
N LYS A 162 4.76 11.86 -9.62
CA LYS A 162 6.05 11.37 -9.15
C LYS A 162 5.89 10.16 -8.24
N GLY A 163 6.93 9.35 -8.20
CA GLY A 163 7.19 8.38 -7.16
C GLY A 163 8.36 8.85 -6.29
N TYR A 164 8.39 8.40 -5.06
CA TYR A 164 9.43 8.73 -4.08
C TYR A 164 9.92 7.45 -3.41
N ALA A 165 11.21 7.39 -3.06
CA ALA A 165 11.74 6.26 -2.30
C ALA A 165 11.38 6.39 -0.81
N THR A 166 11.39 7.61 -0.27
CA THR A 166 11.11 7.85 1.14
C THR A 166 10.01 8.88 1.31
N ILE A 167 9.13 8.63 2.27
CA ILE A 167 8.06 9.54 2.69
C ILE A 167 8.12 9.66 4.21
N THR A 168 8.08 10.89 4.70
CA THR A 168 7.95 11.19 6.12
C THR A 168 6.67 11.98 6.38
N LEU A 169 5.81 11.45 7.21
CA LEU A 169 4.64 12.13 7.75
C LEU A 169 5.05 12.71 9.10
N LEU A 170 5.29 14.02 9.13
CA LEU A 170 5.82 14.71 10.30
C LEU A 170 4.74 14.94 11.34
N ASN A 171 5.13 14.72 12.60
CA ASN A 171 4.35 15.09 13.77
C ASN A 171 2.91 14.55 13.72
N ILE A 172 2.77 13.28 13.35
CA ILE A 172 1.46 12.60 13.30
C ILE A 172 0.82 12.48 14.70
N TYR A 173 1.64 12.39 15.74
CA TYR A 173 1.36 12.65 17.15
C TYR A 173 2.34 13.70 17.64
N GLU A 174 2.11 14.29 18.79
CA GLU A 174 3.03 15.26 19.35
C GLU A 174 4.44 14.66 19.55
N GLY A 175 5.39 15.14 18.76
CA GLY A 175 6.78 14.69 18.75
C GLY A 175 7.00 13.30 18.15
N ILE A 176 6.11 12.79 17.29
CA ILE A 176 6.28 11.50 16.60
C ILE A 176 6.08 11.68 15.10
N ASP A 177 7.08 11.24 14.33
CA ASP A 177 7.03 11.16 12.88
C ASP A 177 6.80 9.71 12.43
N TRP A 178 6.26 9.54 11.21
CA TRP A 178 6.07 8.25 10.59
C TRP A 178 6.76 8.20 9.24
N VAL A 179 7.77 7.36 9.11
CA VAL A 179 8.64 7.28 7.94
C VAL A 179 8.39 6.00 7.18
N PHE A 180 8.30 6.10 5.85
CA PHE A 180 8.18 4.96 4.95
C PHE A 180 9.39 4.94 4.02
N HIS A 181 10.01 3.77 3.87
CA HIS A 181 11.18 3.60 3.02
C HIS A 181 11.30 2.16 2.49
N PRO A 182 12.17 1.92 1.48
CA PRO A 182 12.39 0.58 0.94
C PRO A 182 12.96 -0.38 1.98
N ALA A 183 12.52 -1.64 1.94
CA ALA A 183 13.05 -2.74 2.73
C ALA A 183 13.68 -3.78 1.79
N GLY A 184 14.96 -3.60 1.45
CA GLY A 184 15.66 -4.51 0.54
C GLY A 184 15.10 -4.48 -0.89
N SER A 185 15.15 -5.65 -1.58
CA SER A 185 14.75 -5.79 -2.99
C SER A 185 13.25 -5.91 -3.21
N ASP A 186 12.46 -6.30 -2.20
CA ASP A 186 11.13 -6.86 -2.42
C ASP A 186 10.02 -6.19 -1.61
N GLY A 187 10.34 -5.09 -0.90
CA GLY A 187 9.34 -4.51 -0.01
C GLY A 187 9.60 -3.08 0.42
N TYR A 188 8.81 -2.67 1.35
CA TYR A 188 8.91 -1.40 2.07
C TYR A 188 8.62 -1.67 3.54
N LYS A 189 9.10 -0.78 4.36
CA LYS A 189 8.84 -0.77 5.80
C LYS A 189 8.49 0.64 6.24
N TYR A 190 8.02 0.74 7.47
CA TYR A 190 7.81 2.02 8.11
C TYR A 190 8.43 2.03 9.49
N ASP A 191 8.86 3.22 9.94
CA ASP A 191 9.40 3.46 11.25
C ASP A 191 8.60 4.58 11.93
N PHE A 192 8.36 4.45 13.22
CA PHE A 192 7.99 5.60 14.05
C PHE A 192 9.25 6.19 14.67
N ILE A 193 9.42 7.49 14.45
CA ILE A 193 10.53 8.27 15.04
C ILE A 193 9.95 9.05 16.21
N VAL A 194 10.23 8.60 17.41
CA VAL A 194 9.77 9.23 18.65
C VAL A 194 10.86 10.19 19.13
N HIS A 195 10.60 11.49 19.02
CA HIS A 195 11.55 12.53 19.40
C HIS A 195 11.71 12.63 20.92
N PRO A 196 12.83 13.22 21.42
CA PRO A 196 13.05 13.37 22.85
C PRO A 196 11.88 13.99 23.60
N GLY A 197 11.42 13.33 24.64
CA GLY A 197 10.30 13.77 25.47
C GLY A 197 8.91 13.43 24.95
N ALA A 198 8.79 12.87 23.75
CA ALA A 198 7.50 12.39 23.24
C ALA A 198 7.11 11.04 23.87
N ASP A 199 5.82 10.78 23.97
CA ASP A 199 5.26 9.55 24.55
C ASP A 199 4.90 8.53 23.46
N PRO A 200 5.67 7.41 23.33
CA PRO A 200 5.37 6.37 22.33
C PRO A 200 4.04 5.64 22.57
N HIS A 201 3.45 5.71 23.77
CA HIS A 201 2.15 5.10 24.06
C HIS A 201 0.98 5.79 23.37
N GLN A 202 1.20 6.96 22.75
CA GLN A 202 0.23 7.59 21.85
C GLN A 202 -0.02 6.73 20.62
N ILE A 203 0.95 5.89 20.19
CA ILE A 203 0.84 5.08 18.99
C ILE A 203 -0.13 3.92 19.25
N GLN A 204 -1.32 4.01 18.68
CA GLN A 204 -2.35 2.98 18.75
C GLN A 204 -2.83 2.62 17.35
N LEU A 205 -2.62 1.37 16.98
CA LEU A 205 -2.94 0.80 15.67
C LEU A 205 -4.27 0.05 15.76
N LEU A 206 -5.32 0.56 15.11
CA LEU A 206 -6.59 -0.12 14.97
C LEU A 206 -6.61 -0.94 13.69
N TYR A 207 -6.43 -2.23 13.81
CA TYR A 207 -6.54 -3.18 12.70
C TYR A 207 -7.99 -3.54 12.46
N LYS A 208 -8.42 -3.43 11.21
CA LYS A 208 -9.76 -3.80 10.72
C LYS A 208 -9.61 -4.85 9.62
N SER A 209 -10.04 -6.07 9.90
CA SER A 209 -9.97 -7.19 8.96
C SER A 209 -11.13 -8.15 9.19
N ALA A 210 -11.67 -8.72 8.11
CA ALA A 210 -12.81 -9.64 8.16
C ALA A 210 -12.57 -10.91 9.01
N GLN A 211 -11.30 -11.30 9.25
CA GLN A 211 -10.95 -12.53 9.98
C GLN A 211 -10.19 -12.26 11.29
N GLY A 212 -10.09 -10.99 11.71
CA GLY A 212 -9.38 -10.61 12.93
C GLY A 212 -7.85 -10.68 12.79
N LEU A 213 -7.17 -10.58 13.94
CA LEU A 213 -5.71 -10.49 14.06
C LEU A 213 -5.22 -11.47 15.13
N GLU A 214 -4.12 -12.16 14.83
CA GLU A 214 -3.38 -13.02 15.76
C GLU A 214 -2.00 -12.39 16.04
N ILE A 215 -1.53 -12.49 17.28
CA ILE A 215 -0.12 -12.28 17.64
C ILE A 215 0.43 -13.66 18.02
N ASP A 216 1.41 -14.14 17.24
CA ASP A 216 1.99 -15.46 17.47
C ASP A 216 3.00 -15.47 18.65
N ASP A 217 3.52 -16.66 18.98
CA ASP A 217 4.49 -16.88 20.08
C ASP A 217 5.85 -16.19 19.86
N ARG A 218 6.12 -15.74 18.63
CA ARG A 218 7.30 -14.95 18.26
C ARG A 218 7.02 -13.44 18.28
N GLY A 219 5.81 -13.03 18.66
CA GLY A 219 5.40 -11.64 18.70
C GLY A 219 5.04 -11.03 17.35
N LYS A 220 4.88 -11.87 16.29
CA LYS A 220 4.48 -11.40 14.96
C LYS A 220 2.96 -11.25 14.88
N ILE A 221 2.52 -10.15 14.28
CA ILE A 221 1.12 -9.97 13.89
C ILE A 221 0.85 -10.73 12.59
N LYS A 222 -0.24 -11.49 12.56
CA LYS A 222 -0.74 -12.20 11.39
C LYS A 222 -2.20 -11.87 11.14
N ILE A 223 -2.50 -11.51 9.89
CA ILE A 223 -3.86 -11.20 9.43
C ILE A 223 -4.07 -11.93 8.10
N ALA A 224 -5.08 -12.81 8.06
CA ALA A 224 -5.46 -13.55 6.85
C ALA A 224 -6.80 -13.01 6.32
N PRO A 225 -6.82 -11.98 5.45
CA PRO A 225 -8.06 -11.36 4.98
C PRO A 225 -8.87 -12.22 4.00
N GLY A 226 -8.40 -13.42 3.69
CA GLY A 226 -9.02 -14.36 2.76
C GLY A 226 -8.32 -14.46 1.40
N LEU A 227 -7.45 -13.52 1.09
CA LEU A 227 -6.49 -13.55 -0.02
C LEU A 227 -5.14 -13.12 0.54
N GLY A 228 -4.15 -14.01 0.49
CA GLY A 228 -2.83 -13.75 1.07
C GLY A 228 -2.84 -13.69 2.60
N THR A 229 -1.73 -13.27 3.15
CA THR A 229 -1.54 -13.04 4.58
C THR A 229 -0.67 -11.81 4.76
N LEU A 230 -1.12 -10.86 5.58
CA LEU A 230 -0.28 -9.76 6.04
C LEU A 230 0.45 -10.22 7.30
N VAL A 231 1.77 -10.09 7.29
CA VAL A 231 2.60 -10.41 8.45
C VAL A 231 3.42 -9.17 8.82
N GLU A 232 3.36 -8.79 10.09
CA GLU A 232 4.27 -7.81 10.68
C GLU A 232 5.15 -8.50 11.70
N ASP A 233 6.45 -8.40 11.53
CA ASP A 233 7.41 -8.95 12.48
C ASP A 233 7.37 -8.21 13.80
N ALA A 234 7.81 -8.87 14.87
CA ALA A 234 7.95 -8.21 16.17
C ALA A 234 8.78 -6.92 16.04
N PRO A 235 8.38 -5.81 16.69
CA PRO A 235 9.03 -4.54 16.53
C PRO A 235 10.48 -4.58 17.01
N VAL A 236 11.39 -4.02 16.22
CA VAL A 236 12.77 -3.78 16.62
C VAL A 236 12.88 -2.32 17.06
N CYS A 237 13.28 -2.09 18.30
CA CYS A 237 13.41 -0.74 18.85
C CYS A 237 14.86 -0.46 19.22
N TYR A 238 15.31 0.77 18.99
CA TYR A 238 16.67 1.23 19.33
C TYR A 238 16.71 2.76 19.42
N LEU A 239 17.73 3.31 20.07
CA LEU A 239 17.96 4.74 20.08
C LEU A 239 18.76 5.17 18.86
N GLN A 240 18.43 6.31 18.30
CA GLN A 240 19.15 6.87 17.16
C GLN A 240 20.63 7.05 17.49
N GLY A 241 21.51 6.47 16.65
CA GLY A 241 22.95 6.50 16.86
C GLY A 241 23.49 5.44 17.83
N ASN A 242 22.63 4.53 18.30
CA ASN A 242 23.00 3.36 19.09
C ASN A 242 22.28 2.12 18.53
N ASP A 243 23.04 1.06 18.23
CA ASP A 243 22.50 -0.19 17.69
C ASP A 243 22.00 -1.16 18.77
N ASP A 244 22.10 -0.79 20.06
CA ASP A 244 21.59 -1.62 21.15
C ASP A 244 20.06 -1.68 21.09
N LYS A 245 19.55 -2.91 20.99
CA LYS A 245 18.12 -3.15 20.91
C LYS A 245 17.44 -2.95 22.25
N ILE A 246 16.33 -2.22 22.22
CA ILE A 246 15.42 -2.07 23.35
C ILE A 246 14.35 -3.15 23.19
N PRO A 247 14.15 -4.03 24.19
CA PRO A 247 13.09 -5.02 24.14
C PRO A 247 11.71 -4.38 23.96
N ALA A 248 11.01 -4.84 22.95
CA ALA A 248 9.71 -4.32 22.58
C ALA A 248 8.79 -5.44 22.08
N SER A 249 7.50 -5.26 22.20
CA SER A 249 6.50 -6.21 21.69
C SER A 249 5.19 -5.50 21.32
N PHE A 250 4.43 -6.14 20.43
CA PHE A 250 3.04 -5.78 20.21
C PHE A 250 2.18 -6.27 21.38
N VAL A 251 1.25 -5.44 21.82
CA VAL A 251 0.25 -5.78 22.85
C VAL A 251 -1.13 -5.41 22.37
N LYS A 252 -2.09 -6.33 22.54
CA LYS A 252 -3.50 -6.03 22.29
C LYS A 252 -4.05 -5.22 23.46
N THR A 253 -4.45 -3.98 23.21
CA THR A 253 -4.92 -3.05 24.25
C THR A 253 -6.44 -2.86 24.26
N GLY A 254 -7.13 -3.30 23.20
CA GLY A 254 -8.59 -3.20 23.12
C GLY A 254 -9.17 -3.98 21.95
N PHE A 255 -10.49 -4.22 22.04
CA PHE A 255 -11.31 -4.82 21.01
C PHE A 255 -12.56 -4.00 20.83
N LYS A 256 -13.03 -3.81 19.61
CA LYS A 256 -14.40 -3.37 19.36
C LYS A 256 -15.31 -4.58 19.17
N VAL A 257 -16.61 -4.39 19.42
CA VAL A 257 -17.64 -5.37 19.78
C VAL A 257 -17.82 -6.58 18.86
N ASP A 258 -17.20 -6.63 17.67
CA ASP A 258 -17.46 -7.68 16.68
C ASP A 258 -16.23 -8.49 16.22
N SER A 259 -15.18 -8.55 17.03
CA SER A 259 -13.96 -9.34 16.79
C SER A 259 -13.17 -9.03 15.51
N THR A 260 -13.68 -8.17 14.64
CA THR A 260 -13.04 -7.77 13.37
C THR A 260 -12.10 -6.56 13.52
N GLU A 261 -12.17 -5.89 14.68
CA GLU A 261 -11.36 -4.72 15.01
C GLU A 261 -10.51 -5.00 16.26
N THR A 262 -9.20 -4.85 16.15
CA THR A 262 -8.26 -5.05 17.26
C THR A 262 -7.36 -3.85 17.40
N ILE A 263 -7.24 -3.30 18.60
CA ILE A 263 -6.28 -2.24 18.90
C ILE A 263 -4.99 -2.87 19.40
N VAL A 264 -3.88 -2.50 18.77
CA VAL A 264 -2.54 -2.92 19.12
C VAL A 264 -1.71 -1.69 19.45
N SER A 265 -0.88 -1.80 20.48
CA SER A 265 0.10 -0.80 20.89
C SER A 265 1.46 -1.46 21.07
N PHE A 266 2.48 -0.65 21.32
CA PHE A 266 3.82 -1.11 21.64
C PHE A 266 4.01 -1.17 23.15
N SER A 267 4.54 -2.28 23.66
CA SER A 267 5.14 -2.39 24.99
C SER A 267 6.64 -2.26 24.84
N LEU A 268 7.23 -1.35 25.57
CA LEU A 268 8.66 -1.01 25.52
C LEU A 268 9.25 -1.17 26.91
N GLU A 269 10.47 -1.73 27.00
CA GLU A 269 11.26 -1.64 28.22
C GLU A 269 11.81 -0.22 28.43
N ASN A 270 12.40 0.02 29.61
CA ASN A 270 12.94 1.32 29.95
C ASN A 270 14.05 1.74 28.98
N TYR A 271 13.99 2.96 28.49
CA TYR A 271 14.96 3.60 27.62
C TYR A 271 15.18 5.07 28.05
N ASP A 272 16.21 5.71 27.51
CA ASP A 272 16.46 7.13 27.74
C ASP A 272 15.48 7.98 26.93
N ALA A 273 14.44 8.51 27.56
CA ALA A 273 13.47 9.39 26.95
C ALA A 273 14.05 10.75 26.48
N GLY A 274 15.27 11.08 26.84
CA GLY A 274 15.99 12.24 26.31
C GLY A 274 16.65 12.01 24.95
N ALA A 275 16.61 10.76 24.44
CA ALA A 275 17.12 10.39 23.12
C ALA A 275 15.97 10.11 22.14
N THR A 276 16.25 10.15 20.83
CA THR A 276 15.29 9.76 19.81
C THR A 276 15.17 8.23 19.77
N LEU A 277 13.96 7.71 19.96
CA LEU A 277 13.65 6.29 19.83
C LEU A 277 13.14 5.99 18.43
N ILE A 278 13.66 4.93 17.82
CA ILE A 278 13.17 4.34 16.56
C ILE A 278 12.38 3.08 16.90
N ILE A 279 11.15 2.97 16.39
CA ILE A 279 10.32 1.78 16.45
C ILE A 279 10.15 1.27 15.02
N ASP A 280 10.77 0.12 14.69
CA ASP A 280 10.87 -0.47 13.36
C ASP A 280 10.07 -1.81 13.31
N PRO A 281 8.76 -1.79 13.00
CA PRO A 281 8.01 -2.98 12.64
C PRO A 281 8.33 -3.38 11.20
N GLN A 282 8.73 -4.63 10.97
CA GLN A 282 9.08 -5.09 9.62
C GLN A 282 7.89 -5.82 8.98
N LEU A 283 7.48 -5.38 7.80
CA LEU A 283 6.47 -6.06 6.97
C LEU A 283 7.12 -7.16 6.13
N THR A 284 6.57 -8.39 6.19
CA THR A 284 7.04 -9.56 5.42
C THR A 284 5.88 -10.32 4.76
#